data_a6c9b82d2d19fa94a21aecd8a350e6bf
#
_entry.id   a6c9b82d2d19fa94a21aecd8a350e6bf
#
_cell.length_a   1.000
_cell.length_b   1.000
_cell.length_c   1.000
_cell.angle_alpha   90.00
_cell.angle_beta   90.00
_cell.angle_gamma   90.00
#
_symmetry.space_group_name_H-M   'P 1'
#
loop_
_entity.id
_entity.type
_entity.pdbx_description
1 polymer ?
#
loop_
_entity_poly.entity_id
_entity_poly.type
_entity_poly.pdbx_seq_one_letter_code
_entity_poly.pdbx_strand_id
1 'polypeptide(L)'
;LHNLYGPTEAAVDVSWYPAYGPELAAVEGNSVPIGFPVWNTGLRILDAILRPVPFGVAGDLYLTGIQLAQGYLGRPDLTASRFIADPFAPGERMYRTGDVARWLDNGAVEYLGRSDDQLKIRGQRIELGEIDRAMLSLPDVAQAVAHACVFNQAAATGGDARQLVGYLVSDSGLPLDTAALKARLAEQLPPHMVPVVLMQLAELPL
;
A
#
# COMPACT_ATOMS: atom_id res chain seq x y z
N LEU A 1 2.90 25.01 2.09
CA LEU A 1 2.71 23.61 1.66
C LEU A 1 2.56 22.72 2.89
N HIS A 2 1.62 21.77 2.86
CA HIS A 2 1.46 20.77 3.90
C HIS A 2 1.62 19.37 3.29
N ASN A 3 2.22 18.47 4.04
CA ASN A 3 2.17 17.03 3.75
C ASN A 3 0.87 16.50 4.35
N LEU A 4 0.04 15.88 3.53
CA LEU A 4 -1.24 15.30 3.93
C LEU A 4 -1.17 13.78 3.76
N TYR A 5 -1.80 13.06 4.69
CA TYR A 5 -1.88 11.62 4.63
C TYR A 5 -3.30 11.16 4.96
N GLY A 6 -3.78 10.19 4.19
CA GLY A 6 -5.03 9.48 4.47
C GLY A 6 -5.39 8.54 3.33
N PRO A 7 -5.97 7.37 3.66
CA PRO A 7 -6.52 6.45 2.69
C PRO A 7 -7.98 6.82 2.34
N THR A 8 -8.47 6.29 1.24
CA THR A 8 -9.88 6.43 0.82
C THR A 8 -10.85 5.94 1.91
N GLU A 9 -10.46 4.92 2.65
CA GLU A 9 -11.23 4.31 3.74
C GLU A 9 -11.44 5.23 4.96
N ALA A 10 -10.75 6.39 4.97
CA ALA A 10 -10.88 7.41 6.01
C ALA A 10 -11.02 8.82 5.42
N ALA A 11 -11.76 8.94 4.32
CA ALA A 11 -12.16 10.20 3.68
C ALA A 11 -11.00 11.15 3.33
N VAL A 12 -9.98 10.62 2.66
CA VAL A 12 -8.87 11.31 1.98
C VAL A 12 -7.74 11.75 2.91
N ASP A 13 -7.98 12.67 3.85
CA ASP A 13 -6.91 13.26 4.68
C ASP A 13 -7.23 13.10 6.17
N VAL A 14 -6.41 12.36 6.88
CA VAL A 14 -6.56 12.10 8.33
C VAL A 14 -5.45 12.71 9.17
N SER A 15 -4.34 13.08 8.54
CA SER A 15 -3.26 13.80 9.22
C SER A 15 -2.56 14.79 8.31
N TRP A 16 -1.81 15.69 8.92
CA TRP A 16 -1.09 16.76 8.25
C TRP A 16 0.22 17.09 8.95
N TYR A 17 1.20 17.58 8.18
CA TYR A 17 2.45 18.14 8.69
C TYR A 17 2.85 19.37 7.88
N PRO A 18 3.36 20.47 8.51
CA PRO A 18 3.84 21.63 7.77
C PRO A 18 5.13 21.26 7.01
N ALA A 19 5.09 21.33 5.68
CA ALA A 19 6.24 21.08 4.81
C ALA A 19 6.92 22.42 4.42
N TYR A 20 7.16 23.28 5.39
CA TYR A 20 7.82 24.58 5.24
C TYR A 20 8.35 25.08 6.59
N GLY A 21 9.22 26.10 6.54
CA GLY A 21 9.69 26.79 7.73
C GLY A 21 10.57 25.95 8.66
N PRO A 22 10.60 26.31 9.95
CA PRO A 22 11.43 25.63 10.94
C PRO A 22 11.00 24.17 11.18
N GLU A 23 9.73 23.84 11.01
CA GLU A 23 9.23 22.48 11.18
C GLU A 23 9.84 21.54 10.14
N LEU A 24 9.93 21.96 8.87
CA LEU A 24 10.59 21.18 7.83
C LEU A 24 12.11 21.10 8.05
N ALA A 25 12.72 22.20 8.51
CA ALA A 25 14.16 22.24 8.79
C ALA A 25 14.56 21.34 9.97
N ALA A 26 13.63 21.05 10.87
CA ALA A 26 13.84 20.17 12.02
C ALA A 26 13.62 18.68 11.71
N VAL A 27 13.18 18.34 10.49
CA VAL A 27 12.99 16.94 10.08
C VAL A 27 14.35 16.30 9.86
N GLU A 28 14.65 15.28 10.65
CA GLU A 28 15.81 14.42 10.45
C GLU A 28 15.46 13.32 9.44
N GLY A 29 16.23 13.20 8.35
CA GLY A 29 16.02 12.18 7.31
C GLY A 29 15.50 12.73 6.00
N ASN A 30 15.06 11.84 5.11
CA ASN A 30 14.70 12.15 3.73
C ASN A 30 13.18 12.17 3.47
N SER A 31 12.36 12.01 4.50
CA SER A 31 10.90 11.93 4.40
C SER A 31 10.23 12.90 5.36
N VAL A 32 9.29 13.68 4.85
CA VAL A 32 8.44 14.55 5.68
C VAL A 32 7.45 13.67 6.46
N PRO A 33 7.32 13.84 7.79
CA PRO A 33 6.32 13.10 8.58
C PRO A 33 4.90 13.24 8.02
N ILE A 34 4.06 12.25 8.28
CA ILE A 34 2.62 12.36 8.02
C ILE A 34 1.91 13.20 9.12
N GLY A 35 2.60 13.43 10.22
CA GLY A 35 2.34 14.48 11.19
C GLY A 35 1.25 14.16 12.21
N PHE A 36 0.33 15.10 12.39
CA PHE A 36 -0.67 15.12 13.46
C PHE A 36 -2.05 14.81 12.90
N PRO A 37 -2.95 14.18 13.69
CA PRO A 37 -4.31 13.92 13.25
C PRO A 37 -5.09 15.22 13.04
N VAL A 38 -5.99 15.22 12.04
CA VAL A 38 -6.98 16.29 11.88
C VAL A 38 -8.11 16.14 12.90
N TRP A 39 -9.00 17.15 12.99
CA TRP A 39 -10.12 17.15 13.93
C TRP A 39 -11.00 15.90 13.83
N ASN A 40 -11.42 15.37 14.98
CA ASN A 40 -12.31 14.21 15.11
C ASN A 40 -11.74 12.91 14.51
N THR A 41 -10.43 12.82 14.33
CA THR A 41 -9.70 11.62 13.93
C THR A 41 -8.62 11.29 14.96
N GLY A 42 -8.14 10.05 14.92
CA GLY A 42 -7.05 9.63 15.77
C GLY A 42 -6.13 8.66 15.01
N LEU A 43 -4.86 8.69 15.41
CA LEU A 43 -3.83 7.77 14.96
C LEU A 43 -3.46 6.85 16.11
N ARG A 44 -3.32 5.55 15.85
CA ARG A 44 -2.78 4.58 16.80
C ARG A 44 -1.67 3.81 16.13
N ILE A 45 -0.56 3.64 16.82
CA ILE A 45 0.54 2.80 16.39
C ILE A 45 0.64 1.65 17.36
N LEU A 46 0.36 0.44 16.88
CA LEU A 46 0.15 -0.73 17.71
C LEU A 46 1.06 -1.89 17.30
N ASP A 47 1.36 -2.77 18.26
CA ASP A 47 2.05 -4.03 18.02
C ASP A 47 1.07 -5.10 17.46
N ALA A 48 1.58 -6.30 17.19
CA ALA A 48 0.80 -7.41 16.64
C ALA A 48 -0.35 -7.91 17.54
N ILE A 49 -0.35 -7.55 18.81
CA ILE A 49 -1.40 -7.89 19.78
C ILE A 49 -2.21 -6.66 20.23
N LEU A 50 -2.17 -5.60 19.39
CA LEU A 50 -2.94 -4.36 19.55
C LEU A 50 -2.59 -3.55 20.80
N ARG A 51 -1.33 -3.59 21.28
CA ARG A 51 -0.86 -2.71 22.35
C ARG A 51 -0.14 -1.50 21.77
N PRO A 52 -0.28 -0.31 22.36
CA PRO A 52 0.47 0.87 21.93
C PRO A 52 1.98 0.63 22.02
N VAL A 53 2.71 1.02 20.97
CA VAL A 53 4.16 0.98 20.97
C VAL A 53 4.75 2.27 21.58
N PRO A 54 5.93 2.23 22.20
CA PRO A 54 6.62 3.41 22.68
C PRO A 54 7.03 4.37 21.54
N PHE A 55 7.34 5.63 21.91
CA PHE A 55 7.93 6.59 20.97
C PHE A 55 9.20 6.03 20.31
N GLY A 56 9.37 6.30 19.04
CA GLY A 56 10.49 5.81 18.21
C GLY A 56 10.38 4.35 17.77
N VAL A 57 9.47 3.56 18.34
CA VAL A 57 9.27 2.15 17.97
C VAL A 57 8.27 2.04 16.82
N ALA A 58 8.63 1.23 15.81
CA ALA A 58 7.75 0.94 14.68
C ALA A 58 6.59 0.03 15.06
N GLY A 59 5.41 0.29 14.49
CA GLY A 59 4.22 -0.54 14.65
C GLY A 59 3.24 -0.34 13.51
N ASP A 60 2.17 -1.13 13.50
CA ASP A 60 1.08 -1.01 12.53
C ASP A 60 0.28 0.27 12.81
N LEU A 61 0.01 1.05 11.77
CA LEU A 61 -0.80 2.26 11.84
C LEU A 61 -2.29 1.93 11.73
N TYR A 62 -3.07 2.41 12.68
CA TYR A 62 -4.53 2.36 12.69
C TYR A 62 -5.10 3.76 12.75
N LEU A 63 -6.25 3.96 12.09
CA LEU A 63 -7.00 5.21 12.07
C LEU A 63 -8.30 5.05 12.83
N THR A 64 -8.70 6.10 13.55
CA THR A 64 -9.96 6.16 14.31
C THR A 64 -10.71 7.46 14.02
N GLY A 65 -11.99 7.51 14.33
CA GLY A 65 -12.80 8.71 14.26
C GLY A 65 -13.91 8.68 13.22
N ILE A 66 -14.56 9.84 13.05
CA ILE A 66 -15.81 9.95 12.28
C ILE A 66 -15.62 9.82 10.76
N GLN A 67 -14.39 9.95 10.28
CA GLN A 67 -14.06 9.85 8.85
C GLN A 67 -13.97 8.41 8.34
N LEU A 68 -14.02 7.40 9.22
CA LEU A 68 -13.94 6.01 8.80
C LEU A 68 -15.15 5.63 7.95
N ALA A 69 -14.86 4.99 6.81
CA ALA A 69 -15.88 4.39 5.97
C ALA A 69 -16.66 3.30 6.72
N GLN A 70 -17.85 2.98 6.25
CA GLN A 70 -18.65 1.89 6.80
C GLN A 70 -18.03 0.53 6.51
N GLY A 71 -17.33 0.39 5.39
CA GLY A 71 -16.67 -0.81 4.92
C GLY A 71 -16.57 -0.87 3.40
N TYR A 72 -16.25 -2.04 2.88
CA TYR A 72 -16.13 -2.31 1.45
C TYR A 72 -17.45 -2.89 0.92
N LEU A 73 -18.00 -2.27 -0.12
CA LEU A 73 -19.26 -2.68 -0.72
C LEU A 73 -19.18 -4.13 -1.22
N GLY A 74 -20.15 -4.97 -0.78
CA GLY A 74 -20.19 -6.39 -1.18
C GLY A 74 -19.06 -7.27 -0.62
N ARG A 75 -18.22 -6.75 0.29
CA ARG A 75 -17.06 -7.46 0.85
C ARG A 75 -17.08 -7.45 2.39
N PRO A 76 -18.00 -8.17 3.02
CA PRO A 76 -18.09 -8.23 4.48
C PRO A 76 -16.85 -8.87 5.12
N ASP A 77 -16.22 -9.84 4.44
CA ASP A 77 -14.98 -10.50 4.83
C ASP A 77 -13.82 -9.49 4.96
N LEU A 78 -13.62 -8.69 3.93
CA LEU A 78 -12.58 -7.66 3.91
C LEU A 78 -12.90 -6.53 4.90
N THR A 79 -14.17 -6.15 5.01
CA THR A 79 -14.62 -5.16 5.98
C THR A 79 -14.27 -5.59 7.39
N ALA A 80 -14.62 -6.82 7.77
CA ALA A 80 -14.35 -7.34 9.12
C ALA A 80 -12.85 -7.46 9.42
N SER A 81 -12.02 -7.73 8.42
CA SER A 81 -10.55 -7.84 8.58
C SER A 81 -9.84 -6.49 8.70
N ARG A 82 -10.39 -5.42 8.11
CA ARG A 82 -9.78 -4.09 8.06
C ARG A 82 -10.39 -3.09 9.03
N PHE A 83 -11.71 -3.15 9.28
CA PHE A 83 -12.42 -2.28 10.21
C PHE A 83 -12.76 -3.07 11.49
N ILE A 84 -11.82 -3.09 12.42
CA ILE A 84 -11.91 -3.89 13.64
C ILE A 84 -12.39 -3.04 14.82
N ALA A 85 -12.83 -3.68 15.90
CA ALA A 85 -13.18 -2.98 17.14
C ALA A 85 -11.96 -2.23 17.71
N ASP A 86 -12.17 -1.00 18.18
CA ASP A 86 -11.12 -0.22 18.87
C ASP A 86 -11.04 -0.70 20.34
N PRO A 87 -9.97 -1.36 20.79
CA PRO A 87 -9.85 -1.85 22.15
C PRO A 87 -9.75 -0.74 23.20
N PHE A 88 -9.51 0.49 22.77
CA PHE A 88 -9.36 1.67 23.66
C PHE A 88 -10.59 2.57 23.71
N ALA A 89 -11.60 2.31 22.85
CA ALA A 89 -12.84 3.08 22.78
C ALA A 89 -14.05 2.13 22.56
N PRO A 90 -14.72 1.69 23.64
CA PRO A 90 -15.82 0.73 23.54
C PRO A 90 -16.94 1.20 22.60
N GLY A 91 -17.33 0.34 21.66
CA GLY A 91 -18.34 0.63 20.64
C GLY A 91 -17.82 1.31 19.38
N GLU A 92 -16.58 1.78 19.39
CA GLU A 92 -15.93 2.40 18.24
C GLU A 92 -15.16 1.37 17.42
N ARG A 93 -14.79 1.79 16.21
CA ARG A 93 -13.97 1.00 15.29
C ARG A 93 -12.66 1.72 14.97
N MET A 94 -11.66 0.94 14.59
CA MET A 94 -10.44 1.44 13.97
C MET A 94 -10.18 0.75 12.64
N TYR A 95 -9.57 1.47 11.72
CA TYR A 95 -9.20 0.97 10.39
C TYR A 95 -7.72 0.59 10.39
N ARG A 96 -7.44 -0.66 10.02
CA ARG A 96 -6.07 -1.18 9.81
C ARG A 96 -5.57 -0.75 8.43
N THR A 97 -4.64 0.20 8.38
CA THR A 97 -4.15 0.78 7.12
C THR A 97 -3.26 -0.18 6.32
N GLY A 98 -2.51 -1.04 7.01
CA GLY A 98 -1.40 -1.81 6.45
C GLY A 98 -0.12 -0.99 6.33
N ASP A 99 -0.11 0.24 6.81
CA ASP A 99 1.09 1.07 6.90
C ASP A 99 1.82 0.82 8.22
N VAL A 100 3.14 0.93 8.18
CA VAL A 100 4.03 0.92 9.35
C VAL A 100 4.46 2.33 9.65
N ALA A 101 4.38 2.73 10.91
CA ALA A 101 4.71 4.08 11.34
C ALA A 101 5.36 4.07 12.73
N ARG A 102 5.88 5.23 13.16
CA ARG A 102 6.33 5.44 14.53
C ARG A 102 6.00 6.86 15.01
N TRP A 103 5.86 7.02 16.30
CA TRP A 103 5.76 8.32 16.95
C TRP A 103 7.14 8.97 17.03
N LEU A 104 7.24 10.23 16.65
CA LEU A 104 8.40 11.08 16.91
C LEU A 104 8.25 11.77 18.28
N ASP A 105 9.36 12.22 18.86
CA ASP A 105 9.39 12.86 20.18
C ASP A 105 8.52 14.10 20.29
N ASN A 106 8.27 14.80 19.17
CA ASN A 106 7.37 15.94 19.10
C ASN A 106 5.88 15.57 18.97
N GLY A 107 5.55 14.28 19.00
CA GLY A 107 4.18 13.78 18.85
C GLY A 107 3.67 13.67 17.41
N ALA A 108 4.49 13.97 16.41
CA ALA A 108 4.17 13.72 15.02
C ALA A 108 4.36 12.23 14.68
N VAL A 109 3.67 11.77 13.65
CA VAL A 109 3.82 10.40 13.11
C VAL A 109 4.72 10.42 11.89
N GLU A 110 5.71 9.56 11.86
CA GLU A 110 6.55 9.26 10.71
C GLU A 110 6.09 7.97 10.04
N TYR A 111 5.91 8.02 8.73
CA TYR A 111 5.59 6.87 7.88
C TYR A 111 6.88 6.11 7.52
N LEU A 112 6.90 4.80 7.75
CA LEU A 112 8.07 3.95 7.51
C LEU A 112 7.93 3.02 6.31
N GLY A 113 6.71 2.87 5.78
CA GLY A 113 6.44 1.98 4.66
C GLY A 113 5.18 1.16 4.86
N ARG A 114 5.08 0.03 4.16
CA ARG A 114 3.95 -0.89 4.27
C ARG A 114 4.37 -2.22 4.88
N SER A 115 3.43 -2.83 5.62
CA SER A 115 3.56 -4.19 6.14
C SER A 115 3.04 -5.26 5.19
N ASP A 116 2.36 -4.84 4.11
CA ASP A 116 1.79 -5.72 3.08
C ASP A 116 2.39 -5.42 1.69
N ASP A 117 2.02 -6.24 0.71
CA ASP A 117 2.52 -6.16 -0.67
C ASP A 117 1.87 -5.04 -1.51
N GLN A 118 1.07 -4.18 -0.88
CA GLN A 118 0.43 -3.07 -1.57
C GLN A 118 1.46 -1.99 -1.92
N LEU A 119 1.43 -1.54 -3.15
CA LEU A 119 2.34 -0.52 -3.65
C LEU A 119 1.60 0.77 -4.03
N LYS A 120 2.31 1.89 -3.92
CA LYS A 120 1.91 3.13 -4.60
C LYS A 120 2.92 3.38 -5.72
N ILE A 121 2.46 3.35 -6.98
CA ILE A 121 3.28 3.67 -8.15
C ILE A 121 2.63 4.86 -8.86
N ARG A 122 3.35 5.97 -8.98
CA ARG A 122 2.86 7.23 -9.58
C ARG A 122 1.52 7.71 -8.99
N GLY A 123 1.36 7.56 -7.65
CA GLY A 123 0.13 7.93 -6.94
C GLY A 123 -1.03 6.93 -7.05
N GLN A 124 -0.90 5.87 -7.86
CA GLN A 124 -1.90 4.81 -7.98
C GLN A 124 -1.66 3.72 -6.93
N ARG A 125 -2.72 3.31 -6.23
CA ARG A 125 -2.70 2.21 -5.28
C ARG A 125 -2.81 0.89 -6.03
N ILE A 126 -1.82 0.01 -5.88
CA ILE A 126 -1.70 -1.25 -6.61
C ILE A 126 -1.66 -2.41 -5.62
N GLU A 127 -2.60 -3.33 -5.79
CA GLU A 127 -2.67 -4.61 -5.07
C GLU A 127 -2.00 -5.68 -5.93
N LEU A 128 -0.75 -6.06 -5.64
CA LEU A 128 -0.03 -7.08 -6.40
C LEU A 128 -0.80 -8.40 -6.47
N GLY A 129 -1.43 -8.81 -5.38
CA GLY A 129 -2.25 -10.03 -5.34
C GLY A 129 -3.49 -10.02 -6.24
N GLU A 130 -3.98 -8.86 -6.68
CA GLU A 130 -5.04 -8.77 -7.70
C GLU A 130 -4.46 -9.07 -9.09
N ILE A 131 -3.28 -8.54 -9.37
CA ILE A 131 -2.55 -8.80 -10.62
C ILE A 131 -2.17 -10.28 -10.71
N ASP A 132 -1.66 -10.87 -9.60
CA ASP A 132 -1.30 -12.30 -9.53
C ASP A 132 -2.50 -13.17 -9.87
N ARG A 133 -3.66 -12.90 -9.26
CA ARG A 133 -4.89 -13.64 -9.55
C ARG A 133 -5.36 -13.50 -11.00
N ALA A 134 -5.26 -12.30 -11.56
CA ALA A 134 -5.59 -12.07 -12.96
C ALA A 134 -4.64 -12.85 -13.89
N MET A 135 -3.34 -12.83 -13.60
CA MET A 135 -2.35 -13.60 -14.37
C MET A 135 -2.56 -15.11 -14.24
N LEU A 136 -2.89 -15.63 -13.04
CA LEU A 136 -3.19 -17.05 -12.81
C LEU A 136 -4.47 -17.51 -13.52
N SER A 137 -5.39 -16.60 -13.87
CA SER A 137 -6.61 -16.93 -14.64
C SER A 137 -6.36 -17.06 -16.15
N LEU A 138 -5.17 -16.70 -16.62
CA LEU A 138 -4.81 -16.81 -18.03
C LEU A 138 -4.59 -18.27 -18.46
N PRO A 139 -4.86 -18.59 -19.73
CA PRO A 139 -4.63 -19.95 -20.23
C PRO A 139 -3.15 -20.31 -20.19
N ASP A 140 -2.87 -21.59 -19.88
CA ASP A 140 -1.52 -22.18 -19.83
C ASP A 140 -0.58 -21.58 -18.76
N VAL A 141 -1.11 -20.85 -17.76
CA VAL A 141 -0.33 -20.30 -16.66
C VAL A 141 -0.52 -21.14 -15.40
N ALA A 142 0.54 -21.82 -14.95
CA ALA A 142 0.57 -22.62 -13.73
C ALA A 142 0.89 -21.80 -12.49
N GLN A 143 1.83 -20.83 -12.61
CA GLN A 143 2.23 -19.93 -11.53
C GLN A 143 2.43 -18.53 -12.09
N ALA A 144 2.13 -17.54 -11.28
CA ALA A 144 2.33 -16.15 -11.63
C ALA A 144 2.64 -15.30 -10.40
N VAL A 145 3.51 -14.30 -10.56
CA VAL A 145 3.80 -13.30 -9.55
C VAL A 145 4.06 -11.94 -10.21
N ALA A 146 3.45 -10.89 -9.71
CA ALA A 146 3.73 -9.51 -10.08
C ALA A 146 4.78 -8.91 -9.15
N HIS A 147 5.67 -8.12 -9.71
CA HIS A 147 6.67 -7.41 -8.94
C HIS A 147 6.88 -6.00 -9.50
N ALA A 148 7.24 -5.04 -8.65
CA ALA A 148 7.59 -3.69 -9.07
C ALA A 148 9.09 -3.50 -9.04
N CYS A 149 9.68 -3.21 -10.21
CA CYS A 149 11.12 -3.00 -10.35
C CYS A 149 11.45 -1.70 -11.06
N VAL A 150 12.66 -1.22 -10.85
CA VAL A 150 13.24 -0.07 -11.55
C VAL A 150 14.16 -0.59 -12.66
N PHE A 151 13.74 -0.43 -13.91
CA PHE A 151 14.54 -0.89 -15.06
C PHE A 151 15.72 0.05 -15.43
N ASN A 152 15.60 1.33 -15.10
CA ASN A 152 16.62 2.30 -15.47
C ASN A 152 16.81 3.35 -14.37
N GLN A 153 17.88 3.21 -13.60
CA GLN A 153 18.23 4.17 -12.54
C GLN A 153 18.56 5.58 -13.07
N ALA A 154 18.97 5.71 -14.35
CA ALA A 154 19.30 7.00 -14.95
C ALA A 154 18.05 7.85 -15.28
N ALA A 155 16.86 7.28 -15.31
CA ALA A 155 15.59 7.98 -15.54
C ALA A 155 14.92 8.52 -14.24
N ALA A 156 15.53 8.29 -13.08
CA ALA A 156 14.99 8.64 -11.76
C ALA A 156 15.22 10.13 -11.39
N THR A 157 15.07 11.04 -12.33
CA THR A 157 15.04 12.47 -12.03
C THR A 157 13.62 12.89 -11.67
N GLY A 158 13.25 12.71 -10.38
CA GLY A 158 12.12 13.39 -9.79
C GLY A 158 10.76 12.67 -9.79
N GLY A 159 10.69 11.36 -10.06
CA GLY A 159 9.45 10.58 -10.01
C GLY A 159 9.64 9.12 -9.64
N ASP A 160 8.55 8.42 -9.29
CA ASP A 160 8.58 6.97 -9.04
C ASP A 160 8.88 6.22 -10.34
N ALA A 161 10.11 5.69 -10.44
CA ALA A 161 10.62 4.98 -11.62
C ALA A 161 10.22 3.49 -11.65
N ARG A 162 9.47 3.01 -10.63
CA ARG A 162 9.02 1.62 -10.57
C ARG A 162 8.02 1.32 -11.67
N GLN A 163 8.12 0.11 -12.20
CA GLN A 163 7.22 -0.45 -13.21
C GLN A 163 6.82 -1.86 -12.81
N LEU A 164 5.60 -2.25 -13.14
CA LEU A 164 5.10 -3.60 -12.89
C LEU A 164 5.63 -4.57 -13.92
N VAL A 165 6.13 -5.72 -13.44
CA VAL A 165 6.55 -6.87 -14.21
C VAL A 165 5.77 -8.07 -13.75
N GLY A 166 5.29 -8.89 -14.68
CA GLY A 166 4.68 -10.18 -14.37
C GLY A 166 5.64 -11.31 -14.74
N TYR A 167 5.87 -12.24 -13.81
CA TYR A 167 6.59 -13.48 -14.04
C TYR A 167 5.60 -14.62 -14.12
N LEU A 168 5.72 -15.46 -15.14
CA LEU A 168 4.79 -16.54 -15.44
C LEU A 168 5.54 -17.87 -15.57
N VAL A 169 4.95 -18.93 -15.08
CA VAL A 169 5.38 -20.31 -15.35
C VAL A 169 4.30 -21.00 -16.17
N SER A 170 4.68 -21.60 -17.29
CA SER A 170 3.75 -22.33 -18.15
C SER A 170 3.35 -23.66 -17.54
N ASP A 171 2.07 -24.03 -17.63
CA ASP A 171 1.56 -25.35 -17.22
C ASP A 171 2.05 -26.46 -18.15
N SER A 172 2.06 -26.21 -19.46
CA SER A 172 2.52 -27.16 -20.48
C SER A 172 4.04 -27.22 -20.64
N GLY A 173 4.79 -26.24 -20.05
CA GLY A 173 6.22 -26.06 -20.29
C GLY A 173 6.57 -25.48 -21.66
N LEU A 174 5.57 -25.18 -22.49
CA LEU A 174 5.78 -24.60 -23.82
C LEU A 174 5.92 -23.02 -23.69
N PRO A 175 6.51 -22.40 -24.72
CA PRO A 175 6.57 -20.94 -24.78
C PRO A 175 5.18 -20.29 -24.77
N LEU A 176 4.98 -19.32 -23.87
CA LEU A 176 3.76 -18.53 -23.77
C LEU A 176 3.77 -17.35 -24.76
N ASP A 177 2.65 -17.09 -25.42
CA ASP A 177 2.47 -15.86 -26.17
C ASP A 177 2.19 -14.69 -25.18
N THR A 178 3.26 -14.10 -24.65
CA THR A 178 3.17 -13.03 -23.66
C THR A 178 2.47 -11.77 -24.18
N ALA A 179 2.47 -11.54 -25.51
CA ALA A 179 1.75 -10.42 -26.11
C ALA A 179 0.23 -10.64 -26.07
N ALA A 180 -0.22 -11.83 -26.46
CA ALA A 180 -1.64 -12.19 -26.37
C ALA A 180 -2.12 -12.24 -24.90
N LEU A 181 -1.32 -12.76 -23.98
CA LEU A 181 -1.65 -12.78 -22.55
C LEU A 181 -1.77 -11.39 -21.98
N LYS A 182 -0.86 -10.46 -22.34
CA LYS A 182 -0.94 -9.08 -21.93
C LYS A 182 -2.19 -8.36 -22.45
N ALA A 183 -2.60 -8.63 -23.67
CA ALA A 183 -3.85 -8.09 -24.22
C ALA A 183 -5.07 -8.55 -23.40
N ARG A 184 -5.12 -9.81 -23.01
CA ARG A 184 -6.18 -10.35 -22.13
C ARG A 184 -6.18 -9.74 -20.74
N LEU A 185 -5.00 -9.47 -20.15
CA LEU A 185 -4.92 -8.76 -18.87
C LEU A 185 -5.45 -7.33 -18.97
N ALA A 186 -5.20 -6.66 -20.09
CA ALA A 186 -5.71 -5.31 -20.32
C ALA A 186 -7.24 -5.23 -20.45
N GLU A 187 -7.92 -6.35 -20.72
CA GLU A 187 -9.39 -6.45 -20.69
C GLU A 187 -9.95 -6.62 -19.27
N GLN A 188 -9.13 -7.13 -18.34
CA GLN A 188 -9.55 -7.50 -16.99
C GLN A 188 -9.10 -6.49 -15.93
N LEU A 189 -7.95 -5.86 -16.14
CA LEU A 189 -7.31 -4.96 -15.18
C LEU A 189 -7.34 -3.51 -15.64
N PRO A 190 -7.42 -2.55 -14.70
CA PRO A 190 -7.17 -1.16 -14.99
C PRO A 190 -5.80 -0.94 -15.65
N PRO A 191 -5.64 0.03 -16.57
CA PRO A 191 -4.39 0.23 -17.32
C PRO A 191 -3.13 0.36 -16.47
N HIS A 192 -3.24 0.97 -15.28
CA HIS A 192 -2.12 1.16 -14.35
C HIS A 192 -1.70 -0.11 -13.59
N MET A 193 -2.52 -1.18 -13.63
CA MET A 193 -2.25 -2.47 -13.02
C MET A 193 -1.76 -3.51 -14.03
N VAL A 194 -1.80 -3.21 -15.33
CA VAL A 194 -1.29 -4.12 -16.36
C VAL A 194 0.25 -4.08 -16.37
N PRO A 195 0.95 -5.23 -16.16
CA PRO A 195 2.40 -5.28 -16.21
C PRO A 195 2.95 -4.77 -17.54
N VAL A 196 4.01 -3.94 -17.50
CA VAL A 196 4.65 -3.43 -18.71
C VAL A 196 5.34 -4.54 -19.49
N VAL A 197 5.84 -5.55 -18.76
CA VAL A 197 6.51 -6.73 -19.30
C VAL A 197 5.93 -7.98 -18.62
N LEU A 198 5.69 -9.03 -19.41
CA LEU A 198 5.46 -10.39 -18.94
C LEU A 198 6.68 -11.25 -19.32
N MET A 199 7.25 -11.95 -18.36
CA MET A 199 8.43 -12.79 -18.53
C MET A 199 8.07 -14.23 -18.17
N GLN A 200 8.31 -15.17 -19.07
CA GLN A 200 8.20 -16.58 -18.75
C GLN A 200 9.48 -17.07 -18.09
N LEU A 201 9.31 -17.81 -17.00
CA LEU A 201 10.38 -18.52 -16.29
C LEU A 201 10.11 -20.03 -16.33
N ALA A 202 11.17 -20.82 -16.15
CA ALA A 202 11.02 -22.26 -15.97
C ALA A 202 10.37 -22.61 -14.62
N GLU A 203 10.73 -21.85 -13.58
CA GLU A 203 10.19 -21.92 -12.22
C GLU A 203 10.30 -20.56 -11.55
N LEU A 204 9.45 -20.27 -10.55
CA LEU A 204 9.60 -19.06 -9.73
C LEU A 204 10.73 -19.27 -8.72
N PRO A 205 11.65 -18.31 -8.54
CA PRO A 205 12.66 -18.37 -7.49
C PRO A 205 11.96 -18.28 -6.12
N LEU A 206 12.29 -19.24 -5.25
CA LEU A 206 11.84 -19.29 -3.86
C LEU A 206 12.71 -18.40 -2.96
#